data_48d8fb61ebe6581c08f3ee0956f91297
#
_entry.id   48d8fb61ebe6581c08f3ee0956f91297
#
_cell.length_a   1.000
_cell.length_b   1.000
_cell.length_c   1.000
_cell.angle_alpha   90.00
_cell.angle_beta   90.00
_cell.angle_gamma   90.00
#
_symmetry.space_group_name_H-M   'P 1'
#
loop_
_entity.id
_entity.type
_entity.pdbx_description
1 polymer ?
#
loop_
_entity_poly.entity_id
_entity_poly.type
_entity_poly.pdbx_seq_one_letter_code
_entity_poly.pdbx_strand_id
1 'polypeptide(L)'
;RELADGLVLSQITVPIGVLMIIFESRPDSMPQISALAIASGNGLLLKGGKEATHSNAMIHTIIGDAVEAATGGQVKRDIIGLVTSRGQVADMLSLDDVIDLVIPRGSNSLVSYIKAHTKIPVLGHADGVCHVYIDSSADLEAAKSIAVDAKTDYPSACNSMETLLLHQDTISNGVASGTLMALRAAGVK
;
A
#
# COMPACT_ATOMS: atom_id res chain seq x y z
N ARG A 1 -15.49 19.39 19.14
CA ARG A 1 -16.00 20.67 18.60
C ARG A 1 -17.43 20.85 19.06
N GLU A 2 -17.74 21.98 19.67
CA GLU A 2 -19.11 22.37 19.96
C GLU A 2 -19.81 22.83 18.68
N LEU A 3 -20.96 22.29 18.40
CA LEU A 3 -21.76 22.58 17.20
C LEU A 3 -22.92 23.54 17.49
N ALA A 4 -23.48 23.45 18.71
CA ALA A 4 -24.50 24.32 19.27
C ALA A 4 -24.44 24.18 20.79
N ASP A 5 -25.17 25.04 21.53
CA ASP A 5 -25.22 25.01 22.98
C ASP A 5 -25.65 23.62 23.49
N GLY A 6 -24.76 22.97 24.23
CA GLY A 6 -24.93 21.61 24.74
C GLY A 6 -24.78 20.48 23.73
N LEU A 7 -24.44 20.78 22.43
CA LEU A 7 -24.18 19.78 21.39
C LEU A 7 -22.71 19.70 21.03
N VAL A 8 -22.04 18.66 21.52
CA VAL A 8 -20.60 18.44 21.32
C VAL A 8 -20.35 17.28 20.34
N LEU A 9 -19.61 17.55 19.25
CA LEU A 9 -19.07 16.54 18.35
C LEU A 9 -17.68 16.13 18.82
N SER A 10 -17.51 14.84 19.12
CA SER A 10 -16.23 14.24 19.46
C SER A 10 -15.76 13.28 18.35
N GLN A 11 -14.52 13.43 17.91
CA GLN A 11 -13.86 12.47 17.02
C GLN A 11 -13.01 11.53 17.88
N ILE A 12 -13.31 10.24 17.80
CA ILE A 12 -12.62 9.19 18.56
C ILE A 12 -12.00 8.22 17.54
N THR A 13 -10.72 7.88 17.75
CA THR A 13 -10.05 6.81 16.99
C THR A 13 -10.27 5.48 17.70
N VAL A 14 -10.61 4.44 16.94
CA VAL A 14 -10.81 3.08 17.44
C VAL A 14 -10.07 2.08 16.54
N PRO A 15 -9.69 0.89 17.03
CA PRO A 15 -9.21 -0.19 16.16
C PRO A 15 -10.24 -0.53 15.09
N ILE A 16 -9.75 -0.98 13.93
CA ILE A 16 -10.61 -1.49 12.85
C ILE A 16 -11.17 -2.86 13.23
N GLY A 17 -10.34 -3.70 13.85
CA GLY A 17 -10.65 -5.06 14.23
C GLY A 17 -9.62 -6.06 13.72
N VAL A 18 -10.03 -7.07 12.96
CA VAL A 18 -9.16 -8.08 12.36
C VAL A 18 -8.82 -7.68 10.92
N LEU A 19 -7.54 -7.45 10.67
CA LEU A 19 -7.02 -7.09 9.35
C LEU A 19 -6.46 -8.35 8.65
N MET A 20 -6.84 -8.58 7.41
CA MET A 20 -6.19 -9.59 6.56
C MET A 20 -5.31 -8.91 5.51
N ILE A 21 -3.99 -9.14 5.57
CA ILE A 21 -3.05 -8.54 4.64
C ILE A 21 -2.40 -9.62 3.79
N ILE A 22 -2.59 -9.51 2.48
CA ILE A 22 -2.04 -10.42 1.47
C ILE A 22 -0.93 -9.68 0.75
N PHE A 23 0.31 -10.23 0.78
CA PHE A 23 1.47 -9.61 0.17
C PHE A 23 2.33 -10.64 -0.59
N GLU A 24 3.04 -10.19 -1.60
CA GLU A 24 3.92 -11.00 -2.44
C GLU A 24 5.36 -10.47 -2.33
N SER A 25 6.34 -11.39 -2.38
CA SER A 25 7.79 -11.11 -2.54
C SER A 25 8.42 -10.10 -1.60
N ARG A 26 7.81 -9.81 -0.44
CA ARG A 26 8.30 -8.81 0.53
C ARG A 26 8.19 -9.29 1.97
N PRO A 27 9.00 -10.28 2.42
CA PRO A 27 8.97 -10.74 3.81
C PRO A 27 9.35 -9.64 4.82
N ASP A 28 10.15 -8.66 4.39
CA ASP A 28 10.55 -7.46 5.14
C ASP A 28 9.37 -6.55 5.52
N SER A 29 8.25 -6.62 4.82
CA SER A 29 7.05 -5.86 5.17
C SER A 29 6.32 -6.42 6.40
N MET A 30 6.51 -7.69 6.73
CA MET A 30 5.82 -8.35 7.85
C MET A 30 6.08 -7.68 9.20
N PRO A 31 7.31 -7.34 9.62
CA PRO A 31 7.56 -6.64 10.88
C PRO A 31 6.88 -5.26 10.92
N GLN A 32 6.93 -4.52 9.81
CA GLN A 32 6.35 -3.18 9.72
C GLN A 32 4.82 -3.22 9.85
N ILE A 33 4.17 -4.12 9.11
CA ILE A 33 2.73 -4.33 9.15
C ILE A 33 2.29 -4.78 10.54
N SER A 34 3.01 -5.71 11.15
CA SER A 34 2.71 -6.23 12.48
C SER A 34 2.83 -5.14 13.55
N ALA A 35 3.88 -4.32 13.49
CA ALA A 35 4.07 -3.21 14.41
C ALA A 35 2.91 -2.18 14.30
N LEU A 36 2.49 -1.83 13.08
CA LEU A 36 1.38 -0.91 12.85
C LEU A 36 0.04 -1.49 13.32
N ALA A 37 -0.24 -2.77 13.06
CA ALA A 37 -1.46 -3.42 13.50
C ALA A 37 -1.56 -3.45 15.03
N ILE A 38 -0.49 -3.84 15.72
CA ILE A 38 -0.45 -3.89 17.19
C ILE A 38 -0.57 -2.48 17.78
N ALA A 39 0.17 -1.51 17.25
CA ALA A 39 0.14 -0.12 17.72
C ALA A 39 -1.24 0.52 17.58
N SER A 40 -2.03 0.09 16.58
CA SER A 40 -3.41 0.55 16.36
C SER A 40 -4.48 -0.36 16.98
N GLY A 41 -4.08 -1.38 17.75
CA GLY A 41 -4.98 -2.26 18.50
C GLY A 41 -5.72 -3.30 17.65
N ASN A 42 -5.20 -3.64 16.46
CA ASN A 42 -5.83 -4.58 15.53
C ASN A 42 -5.24 -5.99 15.64
N GLY A 43 -6.08 -7.00 15.45
CA GLY A 43 -5.65 -8.37 15.12
C GLY A 43 -5.19 -8.46 13.66
N LEU A 44 -4.32 -9.42 13.35
CA LEU A 44 -3.69 -9.49 12.04
C LEU A 44 -3.62 -10.92 11.49
N LEU A 45 -4.11 -11.10 10.27
CA LEU A 45 -3.92 -12.31 9.46
C LEU A 45 -3.00 -11.97 8.29
N LEU A 46 -1.87 -12.66 8.20
CA LEU A 46 -0.85 -12.46 7.18
C LEU A 46 -0.84 -13.58 6.17
N LYS A 47 -0.82 -13.25 4.88
CA LYS A 47 -0.62 -14.20 3.79
C LYS A 47 0.53 -13.72 2.90
N GLY A 48 1.69 -14.33 3.07
CA GLY A 48 2.86 -14.07 2.23
C GLY A 48 2.91 -14.92 0.96
N GLY A 49 3.81 -14.53 0.04
CA GLY A 49 4.10 -15.28 -1.16
C GLY A 49 4.78 -16.63 -0.86
N LYS A 50 4.64 -17.59 -1.80
CA LYS A 50 5.22 -18.93 -1.66
C LYS A 50 6.76 -18.92 -1.67
N GLU A 51 7.34 -17.98 -2.40
CA GLU A 51 8.79 -17.82 -2.58
C GLU A 51 9.53 -17.51 -1.27
N ALA A 52 8.83 -16.94 -0.28
CA ALA A 52 9.38 -16.53 1.00
C ALA A 52 8.80 -17.31 2.19
N THR A 53 8.26 -18.52 1.98
CA THR A 53 7.54 -19.29 3.01
C THR A 53 8.37 -19.50 4.28
N HIS A 54 9.62 -19.89 4.17
CA HIS A 54 10.51 -20.13 5.33
C HIS A 54 10.84 -18.83 6.06
N SER A 55 11.15 -17.75 5.32
CA SER A 55 11.41 -16.44 5.91
C SER A 55 10.17 -15.91 6.63
N ASN A 56 9.00 -16.00 6.00
CA ASN A 56 7.74 -15.60 6.61
C ASN A 56 7.45 -16.36 7.92
N ALA A 57 7.64 -17.67 7.94
CA ALA A 57 7.42 -18.49 9.13
C ALA A 57 8.37 -18.11 10.28
N MET A 58 9.65 -17.88 9.97
CA MET A 58 10.65 -17.49 10.97
C MET A 58 10.36 -16.10 11.53
N ILE A 59 10.09 -15.13 10.66
CA ILE A 59 9.75 -13.75 11.08
C ILE A 59 8.48 -13.74 11.92
N HIS A 60 7.45 -14.49 11.53
CA HIS A 60 6.20 -14.63 12.29
C HIS A 60 6.46 -15.15 13.70
N THR A 61 7.30 -16.19 13.84
CA THR A 61 7.68 -16.77 15.14
C THR A 61 8.36 -15.71 16.01
N ILE A 62 9.36 -15.01 15.47
CA ILE A 62 10.12 -13.97 16.20
C ILE A 62 9.19 -12.83 16.67
N ILE A 63 8.29 -12.37 15.80
CA ILE A 63 7.34 -11.30 16.14
C ILE A 63 6.39 -11.77 17.25
N GLY A 64 5.83 -12.98 17.12
CA GLY A 64 4.92 -13.54 18.13
C GLY A 64 5.59 -13.66 19.50
N ASP A 65 6.83 -14.16 19.55
CA ASP A 65 7.62 -14.26 20.79
C ASP A 65 7.91 -12.88 21.38
N ALA A 66 8.25 -11.90 20.55
CA ALA A 66 8.53 -10.54 20.99
C ALA A 66 7.28 -9.85 21.57
N VAL A 67 6.13 -10.02 20.94
CA VAL A 67 4.85 -9.46 21.44
C VAL A 67 4.48 -10.07 22.78
N GLU A 68 4.54 -11.39 22.91
CA GLU A 68 4.21 -12.06 24.16
C GLU A 68 5.17 -11.67 25.30
N ALA A 69 6.47 -11.58 25.02
CA ALA A 69 7.47 -11.15 25.98
C ALA A 69 7.30 -9.68 26.40
N ALA A 70 7.11 -8.77 25.43
CA ALA A 70 6.97 -7.34 25.71
C ALA A 70 5.72 -6.98 26.51
N THR A 71 4.66 -7.79 26.40
CA THR A 71 3.39 -7.58 27.12
C THR A 71 3.27 -8.40 28.41
N GLY A 72 4.33 -9.11 28.82
CA GLY A 72 4.28 -10.01 29.95
C GLY A 72 3.23 -11.12 29.80
N GLY A 73 2.96 -11.54 28.55
CA GLY A 73 1.98 -12.57 28.22
C GLY A 73 0.51 -12.10 28.19
N GLN A 74 0.24 -10.82 28.33
CA GLN A 74 -1.12 -10.26 28.27
C GLN A 74 -1.66 -10.33 26.84
N VAL A 75 -0.81 -10.08 25.83
CA VAL A 75 -1.13 -10.30 24.42
C VAL A 75 -0.46 -11.58 23.97
N LYS A 76 -1.27 -12.49 23.48
CA LYS A 76 -0.78 -13.80 23.01
C LYS A 76 -0.21 -13.67 21.60
N ARG A 77 0.70 -14.58 21.25
CA ARG A 77 1.34 -14.64 19.93
C ARG A 77 0.37 -14.84 18.77
N ASP A 78 -0.81 -15.41 19.03
CA ASP A 78 -1.88 -15.68 18.06
C ASP A 78 -2.68 -14.41 17.65
N ILE A 79 -2.39 -13.26 18.24
CA ILE A 79 -2.89 -11.96 17.74
C ILE A 79 -2.46 -11.72 16.28
N ILE A 80 -1.38 -12.38 15.86
CA ILE A 80 -0.90 -12.38 14.48
C ILE A 80 -0.94 -13.80 13.94
N GLY A 81 -1.85 -14.07 13.01
CA GLY A 81 -1.95 -15.34 12.31
C GLY A 81 -1.17 -15.34 10.99
N LEU A 82 -0.57 -16.48 10.62
CA LEU A 82 0.09 -16.67 9.32
C LEU A 82 -0.63 -17.75 8.50
N VAL A 83 -1.16 -17.34 7.35
CA VAL A 83 -1.82 -18.21 6.37
C VAL A 83 -0.81 -18.72 5.36
N THR A 84 -0.71 -20.02 5.17
CA THR A 84 0.35 -20.62 4.34
C THR A 84 -0.14 -21.12 2.98
N SER A 85 -1.42 -21.51 2.84
CA SER A 85 -1.95 -22.07 1.60
C SER A 85 -2.87 -21.11 0.84
N ARG A 86 -2.98 -21.31 -0.49
CA ARG A 86 -3.92 -20.54 -1.33
C ARG A 86 -5.38 -20.92 -1.07
N GLY A 87 -5.67 -22.18 -0.77
CA GLY A 87 -7.02 -22.63 -0.44
C GLY A 87 -7.58 -21.91 0.78
N GLN A 88 -6.77 -21.76 1.82
CA GLN A 88 -7.16 -21.03 3.02
C GLN A 88 -7.52 -19.55 2.73
N VAL A 89 -6.95 -18.93 1.70
CA VAL A 89 -7.32 -17.55 1.35
C VAL A 89 -8.77 -17.47 0.89
N ALA A 90 -9.21 -18.39 0.03
CA ALA A 90 -10.59 -18.40 -0.44
C ALA A 90 -11.58 -18.64 0.72
N ASP A 91 -11.24 -19.55 1.62
CA ASP A 91 -12.05 -19.81 2.82
C ASP A 91 -12.14 -18.55 3.71
N MET A 92 -11.01 -17.86 3.93
CA MET A 92 -10.97 -16.64 4.75
C MET A 92 -11.71 -15.46 4.12
N LEU A 93 -11.71 -15.35 2.80
CA LEU A 93 -12.46 -14.28 2.10
C LEU A 93 -14.00 -14.42 2.26
N SER A 94 -14.47 -15.54 2.78
CA SER A 94 -15.88 -15.77 3.12
C SER A 94 -16.23 -15.44 4.59
N LEU A 95 -15.23 -15.17 5.45
CA LEU A 95 -15.41 -14.90 6.88
C LEU A 95 -15.68 -13.39 7.13
N ASP A 96 -16.76 -12.89 6.54
CA ASP A 96 -17.16 -11.48 6.64
C ASP A 96 -17.73 -11.09 8.01
N ASP A 97 -17.96 -12.05 8.88
CA ASP A 97 -18.33 -11.90 10.29
C ASP A 97 -17.12 -11.83 11.24
N VAL A 98 -15.92 -12.16 10.77
CA VAL A 98 -14.70 -12.26 11.60
C VAL A 98 -13.60 -11.31 11.13
N ILE A 99 -13.50 -11.09 9.82
CA ILE A 99 -12.47 -10.23 9.20
C ILE A 99 -13.10 -8.90 8.80
N ASP A 100 -12.56 -7.81 9.34
CA ASP A 100 -13.12 -6.47 9.15
C ASP A 100 -12.58 -5.75 7.92
N LEU A 101 -11.34 -6.07 7.48
CA LEU A 101 -10.71 -5.40 6.34
C LEU A 101 -9.68 -6.32 5.67
N VAL A 102 -9.70 -6.38 4.33
CA VAL A 102 -8.66 -7.03 3.52
C VAL A 102 -7.81 -6.00 2.79
N ILE A 103 -6.48 -6.10 2.91
CA ILE A 103 -5.50 -5.22 2.25
C ILE A 103 -4.60 -6.08 1.35
N PRO A 104 -4.95 -6.25 0.08
CA PRO A 104 -4.10 -6.96 -0.87
C PRO A 104 -2.97 -6.06 -1.40
N ARG A 105 -1.75 -6.60 -1.43
CA ARG A 105 -0.55 -6.02 -2.02
C ARG A 105 0.05 -7.00 -3.03
N GLY A 106 -0.21 -6.79 -4.29
CA GLY A 106 0.24 -7.67 -5.36
C GLY A 106 -0.23 -7.19 -6.73
N SER A 107 -0.34 -8.12 -7.69
CA SER A 107 -0.78 -7.82 -9.04
C SER A 107 -2.23 -7.33 -9.12
N ASN A 108 -2.55 -6.59 -10.18
CA ASN A 108 -3.93 -6.17 -10.49
C ASN A 108 -4.90 -7.36 -10.50
N SER A 109 -4.50 -8.47 -11.09
CA SER A 109 -5.32 -9.68 -11.16
C SER A 109 -5.66 -10.24 -9.77
N LEU A 110 -4.71 -10.21 -8.83
CA LEU A 110 -4.95 -10.63 -7.44
C LEU A 110 -5.92 -9.68 -6.74
N VAL A 111 -5.71 -8.38 -6.86
CA VAL A 111 -6.59 -7.37 -6.23
C VAL A 111 -8.01 -7.45 -6.79
N SER A 112 -8.16 -7.56 -8.10
CA SER A 112 -9.45 -7.70 -8.77
C SER A 112 -10.16 -9.00 -8.38
N TYR A 113 -9.42 -10.11 -8.31
CA TYR A 113 -9.95 -11.38 -7.84
C TYR A 113 -10.51 -11.27 -6.42
N ILE A 114 -9.74 -10.70 -5.50
CA ILE A 114 -10.17 -10.54 -4.10
C ILE A 114 -11.43 -9.67 -4.03
N LYS A 115 -11.44 -8.52 -4.71
CA LYS A 115 -12.61 -7.62 -4.74
C LYS A 115 -13.88 -8.31 -5.26
N ALA A 116 -13.73 -9.22 -6.23
CA ALA A 116 -14.86 -9.94 -6.82
C ALA A 116 -15.38 -11.12 -5.96
N HIS A 117 -14.56 -11.61 -5.00
CA HIS A 117 -14.85 -12.86 -4.28
C HIS A 117 -15.00 -12.68 -2.76
N THR A 118 -15.17 -11.46 -2.27
CA THR A 118 -15.43 -11.22 -0.85
C THR A 118 -16.48 -10.14 -0.65
N LYS A 119 -17.17 -10.21 0.49
CA LYS A 119 -18.03 -9.14 1.00
C LYS A 119 -17.29 -8.25 2.01
N ILE A 120 -16.14 -8.68 2.48
CA ILE A 120 -15.29 -7.90 3.40
C ILE A 120 -14.82 -6.64 2.67
N PRO A 121 -14.81 -5.47 3.30
CA PRO A 121 -14.22 -4.27 2.72
C PRO A 121 -12.78 -4.51 2.24
N VAL A 122 -12.44 -4.08 1.02
CA VAL A 122 -11.11 -4.29 0.43
C VAL A 122 -10.45 -2.93 0.17
N LEU A 123 -9.34 -2.67 0.86
CA LEU A 123 -8.47 -1.54 0.58
C LEU A 123 -7.36 -1.99 -0.37
N GLY A 124 -7.65 -1.99 -1.66
CA GLY A 124 -6.76 -2.48 -2.70
C GLY A 124 -6.42 -1.42 -3.72
N HIS A 125 -5.14 -1.37 -4.08
CA HIS A 125 -4.59 -0.59 -5.18
C HIS A 125 -4.31 -1.55 -6.35
N ALA A 126 -5.00 -1.39 -7.46
CA ALA A 126 -4.93 -2.31 -8.58
C ALA A 126 -3.99 -1.82 -9.68
N ASP A 127 -4.04 -0.54 -10.03
CA ASP A 127 -3.27 0.06 -11.12
C ASP A 127 -2.51 1.30 -10.64
N GLY A 128 -1.27 1.46 -11.14
CA GLY A 128 -0.49 2.66 -10.97
C GLY A 128 -0.46 3.45 -12.28
N VAL A 129 -1.40 4.36 -12.47
CA VAL A 129 -1.39 5.30 -13.61
C VAL A 129 -1.02 6.67 -13.07
N CYS A 130 0.28 6.87 -12.89
CA CYS A 130 0.79 8.07 -12.23
C CYS A 130 0.95 9.22 -13.21
N HIS A 131 0.61 10.43 -12.75
CA HIS A 131 0.65 11.64 -13.54
C HIS A 131 1.66 12.64 -12.95
N VAL A 132 2.42 13.28 -13.81
CA VAL A 132 3.21 14.47 -13.48
C VAL A 132 2.62 15.64 -14.24
N TYR A 133 2.27 16.70 -13.54
CA TYR A 133 1.77 17.94 -14.12
C TYR A 133 2.83 19.03 -14.05
N ILE A 134 3.12 19.66 -15.19
CA ILE A 134 4.01 20.80 -15.30
C ILE A 134 3.17 22.06 -15.50
N ASP A 135 3.19 22.92 -14.50
CA ASP A 135 2.44 24.17 -14.48
C ASP A 135 3.09 25.26 -15.34
N SER A 136 2.33 26.30 -15.66
CA SER A 136 2.80 27.47 -16.43
C SER A 136 3.97 28.20 -15.77
N SER A 137 4.04 28.15 -14.45
CA SER A 137 5.10 28.78 -13.63
C SER A 137 6.32 27.91 -13.39
N ALA A 138 6.36 26.69 -13.96
CA ALA A 138 7.44 25.74 -13.72
C ALA A 138 8.79 26.25 -14.28
N ASP A 139 9.84 26.07 -13.47
CA ASP A 139 11.21 26.25 -13.92
C ASP A 139 11.61 25.13 -14.89
N LEU A 140 12.31 25.49 -15.98
CA LEU A 140 12.67 24.52 -17.01
C LEU A 140 13.59 23.40 -16.51
N GLU A 141 14.59 23.71 -15.70
CA GLU A 141 15.56 22.70 -15.24
C GLU A 141 14.93 21.80 -14.19
N ALA A 142 14.10 22.35 -13.32
CA ALA A 142 13.32 21.54 -12.38
C ALA A 142 12.32 20.62 -13.11
N ALA A 143 11.60 21.11 -14.11
CA ALA A 143 10.67 20.33 -14.92
C ALA A 143 11.37 19.16 -15.64
N LYS A 144 12.54 19.40 -16.25
CA LYS A 144 13.36 18.36 -16.88
C LYS A 144 13.80 17.30 -15.88
N SER A 145 14.39 17.73 -14.77
CA SER A 145 14.93 16.82 -13.74
C SER A 145 13.84 15.93 -13.15
N ILE A 146 12.72 16.53 -12.73
CA ILE A 146 11.60 15.80 -12.10
C ILE A 146 10.96 14.83 -13.09
N ALA A 147 10.69 15.27 -14.34
CA ALA A 147 10.05 14.39 -15.33
C ALA A 147 10.93 13.22 -15.73
N VAL A 148 12.24 13.43 -15.90
CA VAL A 148 13.19 12.36 -16.22
C VAL A 148 13.29 11.38 -15.06
N ASP A 149 13.50 11.86 -13.84
CA ASP A 149 13.58 11.03 -12.65
C ASP A 149 12.28 10.21 -12.46
N ALA A 150 11.13 10.85 -12.49
CA ALA A 150 9.83 10.20 -12.31
C ALA A 150 9.54 9.08 -13.33
N LYS A 151 10.15 9.14 -14.53
CA LYS A 151 9.98 8.12 -15.58
C LYS A 151 11.09 7.07 -15.61
N THR A 152 12.33 7.42 -15.26
CA THR A 152 13.49 6.59 -15.60
C THR A 152 14.22 5.98 -14.43
N ASP A 153 13.99 6.45 -13.19
CA ASP A 153 14.65 5.88 -12.00
C ASP A 153 14.30 4.40 -11.82
N TYR A 154 13.03 4.07 -11.75
CA TYR A 154 12.57 2.68 -11.69
C TYR A 154 11.26 2.49 -12.49
N PRO A 155 11.35 2.33 -13.83
CA PRO A 155 10.18 2.35 -14.73
C PRO A 155 9.12 1.27 -14.45
N SER A 156 9.49 0.17 -13.81
CA SER A 156 8.58 -0.92 -13.43
C SER A 156 7.89 -0.70 -12.08
N ALA A 157 8.22 0.36 -11.35
CA ALA A 157 7.55 0.68 -10.10
C ALA A 157 6.13 1.19 -10.33
N CYS A 158 5.23 0.87 -9.39
CA CYS A 158 3.83 1.29 -9.45
C CYS A 158 3.61 2.81 -9.29
N ASN A 159 4.66 3.56 -8.95
CA ASN A 159 4.68 5.03 -8.83
C ASN A 159 5.51 5.72 -9.92
N SER A 160 5.96 4.98 -10.94
CA SER A 160 6.61 5.57 -12.11
C SER A 160 5.62 6.38 -12.93
N MET A 161 6.07 7.50 -13.49
CA MET A 161 5.23 8.36 -14.34
C MET A 161 4.76 7.62 -15.59
N GLU A 162 3.45 7.60 -15.82
CA GLU A 162 2.82 7.08 -17.05
C GLU A 162 2.31 8.20 -17.96
N THR A 163 1.83 9.27 -17.36
CA THR A 163 1.26 10.40 -18.09
C THR A 163 1.94 11.69 -17.68
N LEU A 164 2.43 12.43 -18.67
CA LEU A 164 2.93 13.79 -18.50
C LEU A 164 1.88 14.80 -18.96
N LEU A 165 1.39 15.62 -18.03
CA LEU A 165 0.46 16.69 -18.30
C LEU A 165 1.22 18.03 -18.36
N LEU A 166 0.98 18.81 -19.40
CA LEU A 166 1.64 20.11 -19.63
C LEU A 166 0.61 21.22 -19.68
N HIS A 167 0.84 22.29 -18.89
CA HIS A 167 0.02 23.47 -19.05
C HIS A 167 0.23 24.08 -20.45
N GLN A 168 -0.82 24.62 -21.06
CA GLN A 168 -0.79 25.17 -22.42
C GLN A 168 0.33 26.20 -22.63
N ASP A 169 0.57 27.06 -21.67
CA ASP A 169 1.58 28.10 -21.77
C ASP A 169 3.01 27.55 -21.81
N THR A 170 3.25 26.33 -21.33
CA THR A 170 4.58 25.69 -21.38
C THR A 170 5.03 25.39 -22.82
N ILE A 171 4.09 25.36 -23.76
CA ILE A 171 4.37 25.16 -25.18
C ILE A 171 5.07 26.41 -25.75
N SER A 172 4.54 27.58 -25.41
CA SER A 172 5.06 28.87 -25.94
C SER A 172 6.33 29.33 -25.24
N ASN A 173 6.51 29.04 -23.94
CA ASN A 173 7.69 29.44 -23.15
C ASN A 173 8.87 28.49 -23.23
N GLY A 174 8.73 27.37 -23.97
CA GLY A 174 9.80 26.39 -24.21
C GLY A 174 9.98 25.31 -23.14
N VAL A 175 9.26 25.38 -22.02
CA VAL A 175 9.35 24.38 -20.93
C VAL A 175 8.89 23.00 -21.42
N ALA A 176 7.78 22.93 -22.16
CA ALA A 176 7.29 21.67 -22.72
C ALA A 176 8.30 21.02 -23.65
N SER A 177 8.82 21.78 -24.64
CA SER A 177 9.80 21.26 -25.59
C SER A 177 11.09 20.79 -24.93
N GLY A 178 11.61 21.58 -23.97
CA GLY A 178 12.81 21.22 -23.23
C GLY A 178 12.64 19.95 -22.38
N THR A 179 11.50 19.78 -21.72
CA THR A 179 11.20 18.58 -20.95
C THR A 179 11.07 17.34 -21.84
N LEU A 180 10.36 17.46 -22.96
CA LEU A 180 10.24 16.34 -23.91
C LEU A 180 11.58 15.94 -24.53
N MET A 181 12.46 16.92 -24.83
CA MET A 181 13.82 16.63 -25.31
C MET A 181 14.65 15.91 -24.25
N ALA A 182 14.56 16.31 -22.98
CA ALA A 182 15.25 15.63 -21.89
C ALA A 182 14.78 14.18 -21.70
N LEU A 183 13.48 13.91 -21.75
CA LEU A 183 12.92 12.54 -21.71
C LEU A 183 13.42 11.69 -22.89
N ARG A 184 13.43 12.24 -24.11
CA ARG A 184 13.97 11.53 -25.29
C ARG A 184 15.45 11.24 -25.16
N ALA A 185 16.24 12.19 -24.64
CA ALA A 185 17.67 12.00 -24.38
C ALA A 185 17.93 10.88 -23.35
N ALA A 186 17.01 10.71 -22.38
CA ALA A 186 17.02 9.64 -21.42
C ALA A 186 16.47 8.28 -21.95
N GLY A 187 16.15 8.19 -23.25
CA GLY A 187 15.70 6.95 -23.91
C GLY A 187 14.19 6.67 -23.80
N VAL A 188 13.41 7.61 -23.33
CA VAL A 188 11.93 7.49 -23.29
C VAL A 188 11.41 7.67 -24.73
N LYS A 189 10.54 6.74 -25.17
CA LYS A 189 9.97 6.69 -26.53
C LYS A 189 8.63 7.39 -26.59
#